data_db312ef2082df902d4fa60cc14bb63cf
#
_entry.id   db312ef2082df902d4fa60cc14bb63cf
#
_cell.length_a   1.000
_cell.length_b   1.000
_cell.length_c   1.000
_cell.angle_alpha   90.00
_cell.angle_beta   90.00
_cell.angle_gamma   90.00
#
_symmetry.space_group_name_H-M   'P 1'
#
loop_
_entity.id
_entity.type
_entity.pdbx_description
1 polymer ?
#
loop_
_entity_poly.entity_id
_entity_poly.type
_entity_poly.pdbx_seq_one_letter_code
_entity_poly.pdbx_strand_id
1 'polypeptide(L)'
;RSLLTISKSPDGFMQEAHPKLRPVEAATKGVYICGCAESPKDVKDSVCQAGFAASRANALLNAGEVTVEAITSRISEDDCNFCGMCAKVCPYNAISKPSKKDGIYPQVVAASCAGCGTCAPACPQGGIVMQHFTDDQYIAQVEAACAEKPEEKVVVFACNWCSYPGGDTAGVARLQYPPSQRLVR
;
A
#
# COMPACT_ATOMS: atom_id res chain seq x y z
N ARG A 1 -16.40 9.54 3.88
CA ARG A 1 -15.26 9.26 3.01
C ARG A 1 -13.99 9.98 3.45
N SER A 2 -14.01 11.31 3.54
CA SER A 2 -12.81 12.11 3.91
C SER A 2 -12.25 11.73 5.29
N LEU A 3 -13.11 11.37 6.23
CA LEU A 3 -12.70 10.94 7.59
C LEU A 3 -11.96 9.60 7.60
N LEU A 4 -12.38 8.66 6.73
CA LEU A 4 -11.82 7.31 6.66
C LEU A 4 -10.86 7.11 5.48
N THR A 5 -10.62 8.14 4.70
CA THR A 5 -9.72 8.15 3.51
C THR A 5 -10.02 7.03 2.50
N ILE A 6 -11.30 6.71 2.29
CA ILE A 6 -11.71 5.65 1.37
C ILE A 6 -11.57 6.15 -0.08
N SER A 7 -10.94 5.35 -0.92
CA SER A 7 -10.79 5.59 -2.35
C SER A 7 -12.17 5.66 -3.05
N LYS A 8 -12.25 6.46 -4.13
CA LYS A 8 -13.43 6.58 -5.00
C LYS A 8 -13.09 6.13 -6.40
N SER A 9 -14.05 5.47 -7.03
CA SER A 9 -14.08 5.26 -8.46
C SER A 9 -14.42 6.57 -9.21
N PRO A 10 -14.17 6.65 -10.53
CA PRO A 10 -14.48 7.85 -11.32
C PRO A 10 -15.96 8.27 -11.28
N ASP A 11 -16.86 7.32 -11.11
CA ASP A 11 -18.32 7.52 -10.99
C ASP A 11 -18.75 8.01 -9.58
N GLY A 12 -17.81 8.10 -8.64
CA GLY A 12 -18.02 8.68 -7.32
C GLY A 12 -18.36 7.70 -6.20
N PHE A 13 -18.55 6.42 -6.50
CA PHE A 13 -18.78 5.39 -5.49
C PHE A 13 -17.51 5.04 -4.72
N MET A 14 -17.66 4.39 -3.56
CA MET A 14 -16.53 3.92 -2.78
C MET A 14 -15.90 2.71 -3.46
N GLN A 15 -14.57 2.70 -3.50
CA GLN A 15 -13.83 1.66 -4.22
C GLN A 15 -13.30 0.61 -3.25
N GLU A 16 -13.51 -0.66 -3.60
CA GLU A 16 -12.89 -1.80 -2.95
C GLU A 16 -11.37 -1.81 -3.15
N ALA A 17 -10.65 -2.43 -2.22
CA ALA A 17 -9.21 -2.60 -2.34
C ALA A 17 -8.83 -3.41 -3.59
N HIS A 18 -9.57 -4.46 -3.87
CA HIS A 18 -9.44 -5.25 -5.08
C HIS A 18 -10.71 -6.09 -5.32
N PRO A 19 -11.44 -5.90 -6.43
CA PRO A 19 -12.76 -6.51 -6.63
C PRO A 19 -12.75 -8.05 -6.67
N LYS A 20 -11.63 -8.69 -7.00
CA LYS A 20 -11.53 -10.16 -7.04
C LYS A 20 -10.84 -10.76 -5.82
N LEU A 21 -9.79 -10.11 -5.30
CA LEU A 21 -8.95 -10.66 -4.24
C LEU A 21 -9.39 -10.20 -2.85
N ARG A 22 -9.97 -9.01 -2.76
CA ARG A 22 -10.41 -8.39 -1.51
C ARG A 22 -11.73 -7.65 -1.71
N PRO A 23 -12.79 -8.34 -2.15
CA PRO A 23 -14.10 -7.74 -2.30
C PRO A 23 -14.64 -7.31 -0.93
N VAL A 24 -15.51 -6.32 -0.91
CA VAL A 24 -16.11 -5.64 0.26
C VAL A 24 -15.11 -4.98 1.21
N GLU A 25 -13.83 -5.07 0.98
CA GLU A 25 -12.81 -4.44 1.82
C GLU A 25 -12.32 -3.13 1.18
N ALA A 26 -12.27 -2.05 1.95
CA ALA A 26 -11.58 -0.84 1.52
C ALA A 26 -10.05 -1.04 1.54
N ALA A 27 -9.30 -0.16 0.87
CA ALA A 27 -7.85 -0.13 0.96
C ALA A 27 -7.37 0.11 2.43
N THR A 28 -8.16 0.88 3.19
CA THR A 28 -7.94 1.07 4.63
C THR A 28 -8.42 -0.16 5.40
N LYS A 29 -7.52 -0.82 6.11
CA LYS A 29 -7.83 -2.03 6.90
C LYS A 29 -8.90 -1.75 7.96
N GLY A 30 -9.79 -2.71 8.17
CA GLY A 30 -10.90 -2.59 9.14
C GLY A 30 -12.09 -1.78 8.64
N VAL A 31 -12.06 -1.32 7.40
CA VAL A 31 -13.20 -0.64 6.74
C VAL A 31 -13.76 -1.54 5.66
N TYR A 32 -15.06 -1.77 5.72
CA TYR A 32 -15.79 -2.62 4.79
C TYR A 32 -16.85 -1.82 4.06
N ILE A 33 -17.06 -2.14 2.79
CA ILE A 33 -17.97 -1.43 1.89
C ILE A 33 -19.03 -2.43 1.41
N CYS A 34 -20.30 -2.03 1.42
CA CYS A 34 -21.37 -2.89 0.93
C CYS A 34 -22.55 -2.08 0.39
N GLY A 35 -23.39 -2.73 -0.40
CA GLY A 35 -24.60 -2.16 -0.96
C GLY A 35 -24.34 -1.00 -1.91
N CYS A 36 -25.26 -0.04 -1.94
CA CYS A 36 -25.17 1.12 -2.84
C CYS A 36 -24.03 2.10 -2.53
N ALA A 37 -23.24 1.86 -1.48
CA ALA A 37 -22.03 2.62 -1.23
C ALA A 37 -20.92 2.29 -2.24
N GLU A 38 -20.90 1.06 -2.76
CA GLU A 38 -19.91 0.57 -3.73
C GLU A 38 -20.37 0.74 -5.18
N SER A 39 -21.65 0.45 -5.46
CA SER A 39 -22.26 0.64 -6.79
C SER A 39 -23.79 0.54 -6.69
N PRO A 40 -24.56 0.98 -7.71
CA PRO A 40 -25.99 0.76 -7.74
C PRO A 40 -26.31 -0.74 -7.68
N LYS A 41 -27.19 -1.14 -6.76
CA LYS A 41 -27.56 -2.54 -6.51
C LYS A 41 -29.04 -2.66 -6.15
N ASP A 42 -29.59 -3.83 -6.38
CA ASP A 42 -30.90 -4.19 -5.84
C ASP A 42 -30.81 -4.55 -4.33
N VAL A 43 -31.97 -4.76 -3.72
CA VAL A 43 -32.06 -5.08 -2.29
C VAL A 43 -31.43 -6.43 -1.98
N LYS A 44 -31.62 -7.44 -2.86
CA LYS A 44 -31.10 -8.78 -2.66
C LYS A 44 -29.56 -8.76 -2.63
N ASP A 45 -28.96 -8.14 -3.63
CA ASP A 45 -27.49 -8.03 -3.72
C ASP A 45 -26.91 -7.19 -2.59
N SER A 46 -27.61 -6.13 -2.18
CA SER A 46 -27.21 -5.31 -1.03
C SER A 46 -27.19 -6.13 0.27
N VAL A 47 -28.20 -6.95 0.53
CA VAL A 47 -28.27 -7.82 1.72
C VAL A 47 -27.20 -8.90 1.67
N CYS A 48 -27.00 -9.56 0.52
CA CYS A 48 -25.94 -10.56 0.35
C CYS A 48 -24.55 -9.96 0.61
N GLN A 49 -24.29 -8.79 0.03
CA GLN A 49 -23.01 -8.10 0.21
C GLN A 49 -22.79 -7.61 1.66
N ALA A 50 -23.85 -7.15 2.32
CA ALA A 50 -23.78 -6.78 3.75
C ALA A 50 -23.45 -7.98 4.63
N GLY A 51 -24.05 -9.16 4.37
CA GLY A 51 -23.70 -10.41 5.06
C GLY A 51 -22.25 -10.81 4.83
N PHE A 52 -21.73 -10.63 3.62
CA PHE A 52 -20.34 -10.90 3.31
C PHE A 52 -19.39 -9.92 4.02
N ALA A 53 -19.70 -8.64 4.01
CA ALA A 53 -18.93 -7.63 4.75
C ALA A 53 -18.90 -7.91 6.26
N ALA A 54 -20.04 -8.29 6.85
CA ALA A 54 -20.13 -8.68 8.24
C ALA A 54 -19.29 -9.94 8.55
N SER A 55 -19.30 -10.93 7.67
CA SER A 55 -18.48 -12.13 7.80
C SER A 55 -16.98 -11.80 7.78
N ARG A 56 -16.54 -10.93 6.87
CA ARG A 56 -15.15 -10.46 6.80
C ARG A 56 -14.74 -9.69 8.05
N ALA A 57 -15.61 -8.82 8.55
CA ALA A 57 -15.38 -8.09 9.80
C ALA A 57 -15.27 -9.04 11.00
N ASN A 58 -16.17 -10.03 11.08
CA ASN A 58 -16.17 -11.03 12.14
C ASN A 58 -14.90 -11.89 12.13
N ALA A 59 -14.39 -12.25 10.95
CA ALA A 59 -13.13 -12.99 10.83
C ALA A 59 -11.96 -12.21 11.43
N LEU A 60 -11.90 -10.88 11.19
CA LEU A 60 -10.89 -10.02 11.79
C LEU A 60 -11.04 -9.90 13.31
N LEU A 61 -12.27 -9.71 13.79
CA LEU A 61 -12.56 -9.56 15.22
C LEU A 61 -12.28 -10.86 15.99
N ASN A 62 -12.61 -12.01 15.42
CA ASN A 62 -12.35 -13.30 16.03
C ASN A 62 -10.86 -13.66 16.10
N ALA A 63 -10.04 -13.14 15.18
CA ALA A 63 -8.60 -13.32 15.23
C ALA A 63 -7.97 -12.63 16.47
N GLY A 64 -8.62 -11.59 17.02
CA GLY A 64 -8.15 -10.84 18.17
C GLY A 64 -6.88 -10.01 17.92
N GLU A 65 -6.25 -10.20 16.77
CA GLU A 65 -5.04 -9.51 16.36
C GLU A 65 -5.07 -9.20 14.86
N VAL A 66 -4.33 -8.18 14.45
CA VAL A 66 -4.17 -7.80 13.04
C VAL A 66 -2.72 -7.97 12.66
N THR A 67 -2.45 -8.92 11.78
CA THR A 67 -1.13 -9.03 11.15
C THR A 67 -0.96 -7.91 10.12
N VAL A 68 0.01 -7.04 10.34
CA VAL A 68 0.42 -6.00 9.39
C VAL A 68 1.70 -6.43 8.70
N GLU A 69 1.84 -6.04 7.42
CA GLU A 69 3.10 -6.25 6.72
C GLU A 69 4.20 -5.40 7.37
N ALA A 70 5.41 -5.94 7.41
CA ALA A 70 6.58 -5.24 7.95
C ALA A 70 7.02 -4.05 7.08
N ILE A 71 6.49 -3.95 5.85
CA ILE A 71 6.78 -2.86 4.91
C ILE A 71 5.99 -1.63 5.32
N THR A 72 6.58 -0.83 6.18
CA THR A 72 6.01 0.44 6.66
C THR A 72 7.02 1.56 6.50
N SER A 73 6.56 2.81 6.44
CA SER A 73 7.47 3.95 6.45
C SER A 73 8.01 4.21 7.86
N ARG A 74 9.26 4.59 7.94
CA ARG A 74 9.92 5.08 9.16
C ARG A 74 10.36 6.51 8.94
N ILE A 75 10.08 7.37 9.91
CA ILE A 75 10.46 8.78 9.88
C ILE A 75 11.62 8.98 10.84
N SER A 76 12.69 9.59 10.34
CA SER A 76 13.83 10.04 11.18
C SER A 76 13.45 11.34 11.87
N GLU A 77 13.58 11.39 13.18
CA GLU A 77 13.35 12.61 13.95
C GLU A 77 14.48 13.64 13.72
N ASP A 78 15.71 13.16 13.55
CA ASP A 78 16.89 14.00 13.34
C ASP A 78 16.82 14.79 12.02
N ASP A 79 16.21 14.20 10.99
CA ASP A 79 16.05 14.80 9.66
C ASP A 79 14.72 15.53 9.49
N CYS A 80 13.84 15.50 10.49
CA CYS A 80 12.49 16.03 10.36
C CYS A 80 12.41 17.53 10.64
N ASN A 81 11.98 18.32 9.66
CA ASN A 81 11.76 19.75 9.80
C ASN A 81 10.31 20.16 10.13
N PHE A 82 9.43 19.22 10.48
CA PHE A 82 8.03 19.43 10.84
C PHE A 82 7.15 20.00 9.71
N CYS A 83 7.53 19.86 8.46
CA CYS A 83 6.78 20.44 7.32
C CYS A 83 5.40 19.80 7.09
N GLY A 84 5.15 18.59 7.59
CA GLY A 84 3.87 17.88 7.47
C GLY A 84 3.53 17.35 6.08
N MET A 85 4.44 17.43 5.11
CA MET A 85 4.18 16.95 3.74
C MET A 85 3.86 15.46 3.71
N CYS A 86 4.55 14.65 4.50
CA CYS A 86 4.29 13.21 4.61
C CYS A 86 2.85 12.89 5.05
N ALA A 87 2.32 13.62 6.04
CA ALA A 87 0.94 13.45 6.48
C ALA A 87 -0.08 13.93 5.43
N LYS A 88 0.27 14.98 4.66
CA LYS A 88 -0.60 15.55 3.62
C LYS A 88 -0.74 14.63 2.41
N VAL A 89 0.35 13.98 1.99
CA VAL A 89 0.34 13.11 0.80
C VAL A 89 -0.10 11.69 1.11
N CYS A 90 -0.20 11.29 2.38
CA CYS A 90 -0.57 9.94 2.77
C CYS A 90 -2.04 9.66 2.42
N PRO A 91 -2.35 8.77 1.46
CA PRO A 91 -3.72 8.48 1.08
C PRO A 91 -4.48 7.66 2.14
N TYR A 92 -3.74 7.07 3.10
CA TYR A 92 -4.28 6.21 4.16
C TYR A 92 -4.40 6.90 5.50
N ASN A 93 -4.06 8.20 5.61
CA ASN A 93 -3.98 8.92 6.90
C ASN A 93 -3.16 8.17 7.97
N ALA A 94 -2.16 7.42 7.55
CA ALA A 94 -1.34 6.60 8.43
C ALA A 94 -0.25 7.42 9.18
N ILE A 95 -0.12 8.71 8.87
CA ILE A 95 0.92 9.57 9.47
C ILE A 95 0.24 10.71 10.21
N SER A 96 0.56 10.85 11.50
CA SER A 96 0.04 11.93 12.32
C SER A 96 0.60 13.30 11.89
N LYS A 97 -0.17 14.35 12.14
CA LYS A 97 0.31 15.71 11.85
C LYS A 97 1.37 16.12 12.87
N PRO A 98 2.52 16.64 12.41
CA PRO A 98 3.54 17.15 13.31
C PRO A 98 3.09 18.46 13.99
N SER A 99 3.60 18.71 15.20
CA SER A 99 3.45 20.00 15.88
C SER A 99 4.84 20.52 16.31
N LYS A 100 5.32 21.52 15.59
CA LYS A 100 6.62 22.13 15.94
C LYS A 100 6.56 22.85 17.28
N LYS A 101 5.41 23.41 17.66
CA LYS A 101 5.22 24.13 18.92
C LYS A 101 5.38 23.22 20.13
N ASP A 102 4.89 21.99 20.01
CA ASP A 102 4.85 20.99 21.07
C ASP A 102 6.00 19.99 20.95
N GLY A 103 6.87 20.13 19.95
CA GLY A 103 7.97 19.18 19.68
C GLY A 103 7.48 17.80 19.25
N ILE A 104 6.25 17.69 18.70
CA ILE A 104 5.66 16.42 18.33
C ILE A 104 6.02 16.08 16.88
N TYR A 105 6.82 15.05 16.71
CA TYR A 105 7.17 14.49 15.40
C TYR A 105 6.01 13.71 14.78
N PRO A 106 5.92 13.66 13.45
CA PRO A 106 4.91 12.83 12.79
C PRO A 106 5.18 11.36 13.08
N GLN A 107 4.17 10.64 13.57
CA GLN A 107 4.26 9.22 13.88
C GLN A 107 3.53 8.41 12.83
N VAL A 108 4.10 7.27 12.44
CA VAL A 108 3.47 6.32 11.51
C VAL A 108 2.67 5.30 12.29
N VAL A 109 1.38 5.22 12.01
CA VAL A 109 0.50 4.17 12.53
C VAL A 109 0.65 2.94 11.64
N ALA A 110 1.43 1.96 12.08
CA ALA A 110 1.76 0.77 11.30
C ALA A 110 0.50 0.01 10.80
N ALA A 111 -0.54 -0.08 11.63
CA ALA A 111 -1.81 -0.74 11.27
C ALA A 111 -2.54 -0.06 10.10
N SER A 112 -2.33 1.25 9.90
CA SER A 112 -2.94 2.02 8.81
C SER A 112 -2.00 2.20 7.62
N CYS A 113 -0.69 1.95 7.80
CA CYS A 113 0.29 2.11 6.74
C CYS A 113 0.19 0.96 5.73
N ALA A 114 -0.10 1.28 4.48
CA ALA A 114 -0.17 0.30 3.40
C ALA A 114 1.19 0.06 2.71
N GLY A 115 2.28 0.64 3.19
CA GLY A 115 3.61 0.46 2.58
C GLY A 115 3.75 1.01 1.15
N CYS A 116 2.92 1.99 0.76
CA CYS A 116 2.86 2.48 -0.62
C CYS A 116 4.05 3.36 -1.04
N GLY A 117 4.88 3.82 -0.10
CA GLY A 117 6.08 4.60 -0.36
C GLY A 117 5.88 6.08 -0.72
N THR A 118 4.65 6.56 -0.94
CA THR A 118 4.37 7.94 -1.43
C THR A 118 4.97 9.04 -0.54
N CYS A 119 5.12 8.79 0.76
CA CYS A 119 5.66 9.76 1.71
C CYS A 119 7.18 9.96 1.59
N ALA A 120 7.93 8.95 1.15
CA ALA A 120 9.39 9.01 1.06
C ALA A 120 9.87 10.06 0.05
N PRO A 121 9.47 10.02 -1.24
CA PRO A 121 9.87 11.04 -2.22
C PRO A 121 9.26 12.42 -1.94
N ALA A 122 8.18 12.49 -1.17
CA ALA A 122 7.57 13.76 -0.78
C ALA A 122 8.28 14.45 0.38
N CYS A 123 9.22 13.79 1.05
CA CYS A 123 9.99 14.38 2.14
C CYS A 123 11.14 15.23 1.59
N PRO A 124 11.12 16.56 1.78
CA PRO A 124 12.18 17.44 1.23
C PRO A 124 13.54 17.26 1.92
N GLN A 125 13.56 16.60 3.08
CA GLN A 125 14.79 16.34 3.84
C GLN A 125 15.30 14.89 3.65
N GLY A 126 14.60 14.04 2.90
CA GLY A 126 14.96 12.63 2.77
C GLY A 126 14.85 11.81 4.06
N GLY A 127 14.24 12.36 5.11
CA GLY A 127 14.14 11.74 6.43
C GLY A 127 13.07 10.63 6.54
N ILE A 128 12.61 10.06 5.43
CA ILE A 128 11.63 8.97 5.43
C ILE A 128 12.15 7.80 4.62
N VAL A 129 12.23 6.65 5.28
CA VAL A 129 12.72 5.40 4.68
C VAL A 129 11.62 4.36 4.72
N MET A 130 11.50 3.59 3.67
CA MET A 130 10.62 2.42 3.64
C MET A 130 11.37 1.22 4.21
N GLN A 131 10.81 0.61 5.26
CA GLN A 131 11.39 -0.59 5.84
C GLN A 131 11.39 -1.72 4.81
N HIS A 132 12.48 -2.47 4.74
CA HIS A 132 12.74 -3.54 3.77
C HIS A 132 12.90 -3.07 2.30
N PHE A 133 12.86 -1.76 2.04
CA PHE A 133 13.08 -1.16 0.73
C PHE A 133 13.85 0.14 0.86
N THR A 134 15.04 0.07 1.46
CA THR A 134 15.95 1.22 1.56
C THR A 134 16.68 1.44 0.23
N ASP A 135 17.20 2.64 0.02
CA ASP A 135 17.97 2.95 -1.20
C ASP A 135 19.16 2.01 -1.37
N ASP A 136 19.87 1.69 -0.29
CA ASP A 136 21.00 0.75 -0.31
C ASP A 136 20.56 -0.66 -0.75
N GLN A 137 19.38 -1.10 -0.29
CA GLN A 137 18.80 -2.38 -0.70
C GLN A 137 18.43 -2.40 -2.19
N TYR A 138 17.88 -1.31 -2.71
CA TYR A 138 17.59 -1.18 -4.14
C TYR A 138 18.87 -1.15 -4.98
N ILE A 139 19.85 -0.37 -4.57
CA ILE A 139 21.16 -0.28 -5.24
C ILE A 139 21.80 -1.67 -5.30
N ALA A 140 21.86 -2.37 -4.17
CA ALA A 140 22.43 -3.71 -4.11
C ALA A 140 21.69 -4.72 -5.01
N GLN A 141 20.37 -4.64 -5.11
CA GLN A 141 19.58 -5.48 -6.01
C GLN A 141 19.89 -5.17 -7.49
N VAL A 142 20.00 -3.88 -7.85
CA VAL A 142 20.33 -3.47 -9.22
C VAL A 142 21.75 -3.88 -9.58
N GLU A 143 22.71 -3.67 -8.69
CA GLU A 143 24.09 -4.10 -8.87
C GLU A 143 24.20 -5.61 -9.09
N ALA A 144 23.53 -6.40 -8.24
CA ALA A 144 23.48 -7.85 -8.39
C ALA A 144 22.79 -8.28 -9.70
N ALA A 145 21.70 -7.61 -10.09
CA ALA A 145 20.98 -7.89 -11.32
C ALA A 145 21.81 -7.59 -12.58
N CYS A 146 22.70 -6.61 -12.51
CA CYS A 146 23.53 -6.12 -13.61
C CYS A 146 25.01 -6.54 -13.50
N ALA A 147 25.36 -7.44 -12.57
CA ALA A 147 26.75 -7.86 -12.34
C ALA A 147 27.42 -8.47 -13.57
N GLU A 148 26.64 -9.14 -14.43
CA GLU A 148 27.13 -9.75 -15.65
C GLU A 148 26.42 -9.13 -16.86
N LYS A 149 27.20 -8.61 -17.82
CA LYS A 149 26.74 -8.02 -19.09
C LYS A 149 25.58 -7.01 -18.88
N PRO A 150 25.80 -5.91 -18.18
CA PRO A 150 24.76 -4.95 -17.86
C PRO A 150 24.07 -4.37 -19.11
N GLU A 151 24.78 -4.28 -20.24
CA GLU A 151 24.28 -3.78 -21.51
C GLU A 151 23.19 -4.67 -22.14
N GLU A 152 23.14 -5.95 -21.75
CA GLU A 152 22.13 -6.91 -22.19
C GLU A 152 20.94 -6.99 -21.23
N LYS A 153 20.95 -6.28 -20.11
CA LYS A 153 19.92 -6.38 -19.05
C LYS A 153 18.91 -5.24 -19.11
N VAL A 154 17.68 -5.58 -18.82
CA VAL A 154 16.58 -4.63 -18.60
C VAL A 154 16.10 -4.78 -17.17
N VAL A 155 16.36 -3.77 -16.35
CA VAL A 155 15.87 -3.75 -14.97
C VAL A 155 14.42 -3.26 -14.97
N VAL A 156 13.53 -4.05 -14.39
CA VAL A 156 12.11 -3.77 -14.30
C VAL A 156 11.76 -3.56 -12.83
N PHE A 157 11.48 -2.32 -12.44
CA PHE A 157 10.94 -2.03 -11.11
C PHE A 157 9.45 -2.36 -11.09
N ALA A 158 9.07 -3.33 -10.29
CA ALA A 158 7.72 -3.84 -10.23
C ALA A 158 7.06 -3.48 -8.90
N CYS A 159 5.91 -2.80 -8.96
CA CYS A 159 5.17 -2.52 -7.73
C CYS A 159 4.67 -3.82 -7.08
N ASN A 160 4.69 -3.83 -5.76
CA ASN A 160 4.33 -4.99 -4.95
C ASN A 160 2.87 -5.46 -5.11
N TRP A 161 1.97 -4.57 -5.55
CA TRP A 161 0.54 -4.85 -5.59
C TRP A 161 0.08 -5.64 -6.82
N CYS A 162 0.54 -5.27 -8.00
CA CYS A 162 0.07 -5.87 -9.25
C CYS A 162 1.19 -6.43 -10.10
N SER A 163 2.24 -5.65 -10.34
CA SER A 163 3.28 -6.02 -11.31
C SER A 163 4.14 -7.19 -10.84
N TYR A 164 4.58 -7.17 -9.59
CA TYR A 164 5.39 -8.26 -9.02
C TYR A 164 4.58 -9.57 -8.90
N PRO A 165 3.35 -9.56 -8.31
CA PRO A 165 2.50 -10.76 -8.33
C PRO A 165 2.14 -11.24 -9.73
N GLY A 166 2.09 -10.35 -10.73
CA GLY A 166 1.93 -10.70 -12.14
C GLY A 166 3.10 -11.52 -12.67
N GLY A 167 4.32 -11.13 -12.33
CA GLY A 167 5.53 -11.90 -12.63
C GLY A 167 5.55 -13.27 -11.97
N ASP A 168 5.13 -13.34 -10.71
CA ASP A 168 5.01 -14.59 -9.95
C ASP A 168 3.95 -15.52 -10.57
N THR A 169 2.80 -14.98 -10.95
CA THR A 169 1.74 -15.71 -11.65
C THR A 169 2.22 -16.23 -13.00
N ALA A 170 3.01 -15.45 -13.73
CA ALA A 170 3.61 -15.89 -14.99
C ALA A 170 4.55 -17.11 -14.77
N GLY A 171 5.33 -17.10 -13.66
CA GLY A 171 6.16 -18.23 -13.26
C GLY A 171 5.34 -19.49 -12.95
N VAL A 172 4.24 -19.37 -12.19
CA VAL A 172 3.31 -20.46 -11.89
C VAL A 172 2.68 -21.02 -13.17
N ALA A 173 2.31 -20.14 -14.11
CA ALA A 173 1.74 -20.53 -15.41
C ALA A 173 2.81 -21.03 -16.41
N ARG A 174 4.09 -21.09 -16.01
CA ARG A 174 5.23 -21.47 -16.86
C ARG A 174 5.35 -20.62 -18.13
N LEU A 175 4.91 -19.37 -18.07
CA LEU A 175 5.13 -18.41 -19.14
C LEU A 175 6.59 -17.96 -19.13
N GLN A 176 7.15 -17.80 -20.32
CA GLN A 176 8.53 -17.34 -20.47
C GLN A 176 8.54 -15.87 -20.85
N TYR A 177 9.39 -15.12 -20.20
CA TYR A 177 9.74 -13.74 -20.57
C TYR A 177 11.23 -13.65 -20.94
N PRO A 178 11.65 -12.62 -21.67
CA PRO A 178 13.04 -12.52 -22.11
C PRO A 178 14.02 -12.66 -20.95
N PRO A 179 15.07 -13.48 -21.10
CA PRO A 179 16.07 -13.72 -20.04
C PRO A 179 16.91 -12.49 -19.69
N SER A 180 16.82 -11.44 -20.49
CA SER A 180 17.43 -10.14 -20.21
C SER A 180 16.69 -9.35 -19.11
N GLN A 181 15.43 -9.66 -18.83
CA GLN A 181 14.66 -8.95 -17.80
C GLN A 181 15.08 -9.38 -16.39
N ARG A 182 15.22 -8.38 -15.52
CA ARG A 182 15.50 -8.53 -14.09
C ARG A 182 14.46 -7.77 -13.30
N LEU A 183 13.62 -8.51 -12.58
CA LEU A 183 12.59 -7.91 -11.72
C LEU A 183 13.21 -7.47 -10.39
N VAL A 184 13.00 -6.21 -10.07
CA VAL A 184 13.30 -5.61 -8.76
C VAL A 184 11.96 -5.23 -8.11
N ARG A 185 11.72 -5.70 -6.90
CA ARG A 185 10.48 -5.47 -6.16
C ARG A 185 10.58 -4.20 -5.33
#